data_32737d50e8a37380584f4c85382b2a18
#
_entry.id   32737d50e8a37380584f4c85382b2a18
#
_cell.length_a   1.000
_cell.length_b   1.000
_cell.length_c   1.000
_cell.angle_alpha   90.00
_cell.angle_beta   90.00
_cell.angle_gamma   90.00
#
_symmetry.space_group_name_H-M   'P 1'
#
loop_
_entity.id
_entity.type
_entity.pdbx_description
1 polymer ?
#
loop_
_entity_poly.entity_id
_entity_poly.type
_entity_poly.pdbx_seq_one_letter_code
_entity_poly.pdbx_strand_id
1 'polypeptide(L)'
;MKRTVFSLLAAFALCVSAAAVGPAVSCPSALLMEKQTGTVLFAQDEHTPREPASVTKIMTLLLVMEAIDSGALSYDDVVTGSAHAAGMGGSQIWLKENEQMTVRDLLKAVCIVSGNDAAVALAEHLTGSEDAFVERMNARAQELGMNDTHFVNCTGLPAERHLTSAYDIALMSRELILHHPDIRQFTTVWMDSLRGGESMLVNTNKLIRFYDGATGLKTGSTGSAGYCLSATAEKNGMELIAVVLKGKTSDERFSDAKSLLNYGFSTWSLVTVTPDEVLPPVPVTLGVRGTVQPVLTSENTLLVEKTLANGLTKEVALAESVAAPVYAGDTLGQLTVRDAAGNTVAELPILAGEDVGHVTFVQMLGRCLARGFCMGPQS
;
A
#
# COMPACT_ATOMS: atom_id res chain seq x y z
N MET A 1 9.98 24.96 -26.45
CA MET A 1 11.12 24.47 -25.65
C MET A 1 10.60 23.33 -24.78
N LYS A 2 11.04 22.10 -25.06
CA LYS A 2 10.60 20.90 -24.32
C LYS A 2 11.29 20.89 -22.95
N ARG A 3 10.50 21.00 -21.87
CA ARG A 3 10.99 20.81 -20.50
C ARG A 3 11.21 19.32 -20.26
N THR A 4 12.45 18.93 -20.08
CA THR A 4 12.84 17.60 -19.63
C THR A 4 12.60 17.57 -18.11
N VAL A 5 11.57 16.85 -17.68
CA VAL A 5 11.36 16.53 -16.28
C VAL A 5 12.39 15.46 -15.91
N PHE A 6 13.40 15.84 -15.15
CA PHE A 6 14.31 14.88 -14.52
C PHE A 6 13.59 14.32 -13.29
N SER A 7 13.00 13.13 -13.45
CA SER A 7 12.61 12.31 -12.30
C SER A 7 13.90 11.80 -11.64
N LEU A 8 14.28 12.41 -10.53
CA LEU A 8 15.32 11.85 -9.66
C LEU A 8 14.70 10.65 -8.94
N LEU A 9 14.99 9.43 -9.41
CA LEU A 9 14.85 8.23 -8.59
C LEU A 9 15.82 8.36 -7.41
N ALA A 10 15.31 8.52 -6.21
CA ALA A 10 16.08 8.38 -4.99
C ALA A 10 16.54 6.91 -4.89
N ALA A 11 17.82 6.67 -5.19
CA ALA A 11 18.42 5.36 -5.02
C ALA A 11 18.60 5.09 -3.51
N PHE A 12 17.73 4.28 -2.94
CA PHE A 12 17.91 3.72 -1.61
C PHE A 12 19.09 2.76 -1.63
N ALA A 13 20.23 3.19 -1.13
CA ALA A 13 21.32 2.29 -0.82
C ALA A 13 21.05 1.62 0.54
N LEU A 14 20.43 0.45 0.53
CA LEU A 14 20.38 -0.42 1.71
C LEU A 14 21.80 -0.96 1.98
N CYS A 15 22.48 -0.44 2.99
CA CYS A 15 23.62 -1.11 3.58
C CYS A 15 23.12 -2.34 4.33
N VAL A 16 23.16 -3.51 3.71
CA VAL A 16 22.86 -4.80 4.36
C VAL A 16 24.03 -5.13 5.29
N SER A 17 23.88 -4.85 6.57
CA SER A 17 24.76 -5.38 7.63
C SER A 17 24.40 -6.83 7.89
N ALA A 18 25.43 -7.63 8.20
CA ALA A 18 25.47 -9.05 8.56
C ALA A 18 24.11 -9.74 8.74
N ALA A 19 23.86 -10.73 7.90
CA ALA A 19 22.63 -11.53 7.83
C ALA A 19 22.10 -11.91 9.23
N ALA A 20 21.09 -11.20 9.69
CA ALA A 20 20.17 -11.78 10.67
C ALA A 20 19.57 -13.03 9.99
N VAL A 21 19.71 -14.19 10.64
CA VAL A 21 19.10 -15.42 10.16
C VAL A 21 17.61 -15.14 10.00
N GLY A 22 17.12 -15.11 8.76
CA GLY A 22 15.72 -14.85 8.45
C GLY A 22 14.81 -15.87 9.14
N PRO A 23 13.49 -15.60 9.19
CA PRO A 23 12.55 -16.52 9.82
C PRO A 23 12.56 -17.86 9.08
N ALA A 24 12.46 -18.96 9.85
CA ALA A 24 12.27 -20.28 9.25
C ALA A 24 10.86 -20.36 8.67
N VAL A 25 10.74 -20.60 7.35
CA VAL A 25 9.49 -20.73 6.61
C VAL A 25 9.48 -22.09 5.91
N SER A 26 8.41 -22.85 6.12
CA SER A 26 8.25 -24.20 5.56
C SER A 26 7.53 -24.19 4.21
N CYS A 27 6.67 -23.19 3.96
CA CYS A 27 5.97 -23.02 2.69
C CYS A 27 6.95 -22.74 1.55
N PRO A 28 6.79 -23.36 0.37
CA PRO A 28 7.72 -23.23 -0.74
C PRO A 28 7.93 -21.78 -1.23
N SER A 29 6.89 -20.97 -1.25
CA SER A 29 7.03 -19.53 -1.57
C SER A 29 6.52 -18.68 -0.43
N ALA A 30 7.28 -17.65 -0.09
CA ALA A 30 6.94 -16.73 0.98
C ALA A 30 7.53 -15.34 0.74
N LEU A 31 6.83 -14.31 1.24
CA LEU A 31 7.27 -12.93 1.19
C LEU A 31 6.76 -12.16 2.39
N LEU A 32 7.57 -11.24 2.89
CA LEU A 32 7.16 -10.22 3.87
C LEU A 32 7.45 -8.84 3.29
N MET A 33 6.45 -7.98 3.26
CA MET A 33 6.56 -6.61 2.76
C MET A 33 6.04 -5.62 3.80
N GLU A 34 6.68 -4.45 3.90
CA GLU A 34 6.14 -3.34 4.68
C GLU A 34 5.20 -2.50 3.80
N LYS A 35 4.02 -2.19 4.34
CA LYS A 35 2.92 -1.56 3.57
C LYS A 35 3.28 -0.17 3.04
N GLN A 36 3.79 0.73 3.89
CA GLN A 36 3.97 2.13 3.54
C GLN A 36 5.04 2.32 2.47
N THR A 37 6.19 1.69 2.66
CA THR A 37 7.34 1.82 1.76
C THR A 37 7.33 0.83 0.59
N GLY A 38 6.58 -0.28 0.71
CA GLY A 38 6.64 -1.38 -0.25
C GLY A 38 7.94 -2.19 -0.16
N THR A 39 8.75 -1.97 0.87
CA THR A 39 10.03 -2.67 1.02
C THR A 39 9.81 -4.13 1.36
N VAL A 40 10.48 -5.02 0.61
CA VAL A 40 10.52 -6.46 0.90
C VAL A 40 11.51 -6.73 2.01
N LEU A 41 11.04 -7.29 3.12
CA LEU A 41 11.84 -7.61 4.31
C LEU A 41 12.31 -9.06 4.34
N PHE A 42 11.60 -9.93 3.65
CA PHE A 42 11.93 -11.35 3.46
C PHE A 42 11.35 -11.85 2.14
N ALA A 43 12.10 -12.67 1.43
CA ALA A 43 11.67 -13.30 0.18
C ALA A 43 12.22 -14.71 0.07
N GLN A 44 11.39 -15.63 -0.41
CA GLN A 44 11.72 -17.04 -0.70
C GLN A 44 10.86 -17.48 -1.88
N ASP A 45 11.47 -17.82 -3.02
CA ASP A 45 10.77 -18.21 -4.26
C ASP A 45 9.57 -17.30 -4.59
N GLU A 46 9.71 -16.01 -4.34
CA GLU A 46 8.66 -15.01 -4.36
C GLU A 46 8.06 -14.77 -5.74
N HIS A 47 8.83 -15.01 -6.80
CA HIS A 47 8.40 -14.86 -8.21
C HIS A 47 7.99 -16.18 -8.87
N THR A 48 8.01 -17.29 -8.14
CA THR A 48 7.59 -18.59 -8.72
C THR A 48 6.06 -18.60 -8.91
N PRO A 49 5.54 -18.73 -10.17
CA PRO A 49 4.12 -18.78 -10.43
C PRO A 49 3.47 -20.01 -9.78
N ARG A 50 2.41 -19.79 -9.01
CA ARG A 50 1.66 -20.83 -8.29
C ARG A 50 0.17 -20.54 -8.36
N GLU A 51 -0.64 -21.58 -8.19
CA GLU A 51 -2.08 -21.43 -8.03
C GLU A 51 -2.38 -20.72 -6.70
N PRO A 52 -3.12 -19.58 -6.71
CA PRO A 52 -3.41 -18.79 -5.51
C PRO A 52 -4.57 -19.31 -4.67
N ALA A 53 -5.41 -20.20 -5.24
CA ALA A 53 -6.73 -20.50 -4.69
C ALA A 53 -7.51 -19.21 -4.39
N SER A 54 -8.32 -19.17 -3.34
CA SER A 54 -9.15 -18.00 -2.99
C SER A 54 -8.38 -16.75 -2.57
N VAL A 55 -7.04 -16.75 -2.56
CA VAL A 55 -6.26 -15.51 -2.42
C VAL A 55 -6.47 -14.59 -3.64
N THR A 56 -6.86 -15.15 -4.79
CA THR A 56 -7.37 -14.44 -5.97
C THR A 56 -8.38 -13.33 -5.61
N LYS A 57 -9.24 -13.59 -4.63
CA LYS A 57 -10.30 -12.65 -4.24
C LYS A 57 -9.79 -11.32 -3.67
N ILE A 58 -8.49 -11.20 -3.40
CA ILE A 58 -7.90 -9.88 -3.08
C ILE A 58 -8.03 -8.94 -4.27
N MET A 59 -7.79 -9.41 -5.51
CA MET A 59 -8.00 -8.60 -6.72
C MET A 59 -9.50 -8.31 -6.92
N THR A 60 -10.38 -9.28 -6.64
CA THR A 60 -11.83 -9.06 -6.69
C THR A 60 -12.26 -7.97 -5.71
N LEU A 61 -11.78 -8.03 -4.47
CA LEU A 61 -12.04 -7.03 -3.46
C LEU A 61 -11.46 -5.66 -3.83
N LEU A 62 -10.25 -5.63 -4.40
CA LEU A 62 -9.61 -4.39 -4.85
C LEU A 62 -10.48 -3.67 -5.88
N LEU A 63 -10.91 -4.35 -6.93
CA LEU A 63 -11.76 -3.75 -7.97
C LEU A 63 -13.13 -3.28 -7.45
N VAL A 64 -13.70 -4.01 -6.50
CA VAL A 64 -14.96 -3.61 -5.85
C VAL A 64 -14.76 -2.37 -4.98
N MET A 65 -13.66 -2.30 -4.21
CA MET A 65 -13.35 -1.13 -3.38
C MET A 65 -13.02 0.10 -4.23
N GLU A 66 -12.28 -0.06 -5.32
CA GLU A 66 -12.02 1.02 -6.30
C GLU A 66 -13.34 1.58 -6.88
N ALA A 67 -14.31 0.70 -7.18
CA ALA A 67 -15.62 1.13 -7.65
C ALA A 67 -16.41 1.89 -6.58
N ILE A 68 -16.28 1.50 -5.31
CA ILE A 68 -16.93 2.20 -4.19
C ILE A 68 -16.29 3.57 -3.99
N ASP A 69 -14.97 3.66 -3.97
CA ASP A 69 -14.25 4.91 -3.72
C ASP A 69 -14.45 5.92 -4.86
N SER A 70 -14.62 5.44 -6.11
CA SER A 70 -14.96 6.29 -7.25
C SER A 70 -16.44 6.71 -7.29
N GLY A 71 -17.29 6.17 -6.41
CA GLY A 71 -18.73 6.42 -6.40
C GLY A 71 -19.52 5.66 -7.49
N ALA A 72 -18.88 4.76 -8.21
CA ALA A 72 -19.53 3.90 -9.21
C ALA A 72 -20.37 2.77 -8.58
N LEU A 73 -20.08 2.45 -7.32
CA LEU A 73 -20.77 1.44 -6.52
C LEU A 73 -20.96 1.95 -5.09
N SER A 74 -22.07 1.58 -4.45
CA SER A 74 -22.34 1.89 -3.04
C SER A 74 -22.44 0.61 -2.20
N TYR A 75 -22.09 0.70 -0.93
CA TYR A 75 -22.29 -0.41 0.02
C TYR A 75 -23.75 -0.86 0.14
N ASP A 76 -24.69 0.04 -0.10
CA ASP A 76 -26.13 -0.20 0.04
C ASP A 76 -26.80 -0.59 -1.29
N ASP A 77 -26.06 -0.62 -2.39
CA ASP A 77 -26.57 -1.10 -3.68
C ASP A 77 -26.98 -2.57 -3.57
N VAL A 78 -28.10 -2.89 -4.23
CA VAL A 78 -28.68 -4.22 -4.21
C VAL A 78 -28.18 -5.02 -5.42
N VAL A 79 -27.51 -6.12 -5.13
CA VAL A 79 -27.00 -7.09 -6.10
C VAL A 79 -27.98 -8.27 -6.18
N THR A 80 -28.36 -8.67 -7.39
CA THR A 80 -29.21 -9.84 -7.64
C THR A 80 -28.33 -11.03 -8.03
N GLY A 81 -28.43 -12.13 -7.29
CA GLY A 81 -27.73 -13.38 -7.60
C GLY A 81 -28.17 -13.96 -8.94
N SER A 82 -27.24 -14.16 -9.85
CA SER A 82 -27.48 -14.86 -11.11
C SER A 82 -27.55 -16.38 -10.92
N ALA A 83 -28.04 -17.09 -11.93
CA ALA A 83 -27.95 -18.56 -11.96
C ALA A 83 -26.50 -19.05 -11.89
N HIS A 84 -25.56 -18.32 -12.54
CA HIS A 84 -24.13 -18.64 -12.50
C HIS A 84 -23.56 -18.47 -11.09
N ALA A 85 -23.78 -17.32 -10.45
CA ALA A 85 -23.34 -17.09 -9.06
C ALA A 85 -23.94 -18.13 -8.10
N ALA A 86 -25.23 -18.40 -8.20
CA ALA A 86 -25.92 -19.40 -7.36
C ALA A 86 -25.41 -20.85 -7.61
N GLY A 87 -24.91 -21.14 -8.81
CA GLY A 87 -24.34 -22.44 -9.20
C GLY A 87 -22.88 -22.66 -8.80
N MET A 88 -22.23 -21.66 -8.17
CA MET A 88 -20.81 -21.77 -7.81
C MET A 88 -20.57 -22.86 -6.76
N GLY A 89 -19.44 -23.56 -6.92
CA GLY A 89 -18.97 -24.55 -5.97
C GLY A 89 -17.96 -23.99 -4.95
N GLY A 90 -17.50 -24.84 -4.05
CA GLY A 90 -16.50 -24.51 -3.04
C GLY A 90 -17.08 -23.74 -1.84
N SER A 91 -16.38 -22.71 -1.35
CA SER A 91 -16.88 -21.87 -0.25
C SER A 91 -18.04 -21.02 -0.72
N GLN A 92 -19.16 -21.04 -0.01
CA GLN A 92 -20.42 -20.40 -0.41
C GLN A 92 -21.19 -19.84 0.80
N ILE A 93 -22.03 -18.84 0.54
CA ILE A 93 -23.11 -18.42 1.44
C ILE A 93 -24.45 -19.00 1.02
N TRP A 94 -24.46 -19.90 0.01
CA TRP A 94 -25.64 -20.50 -0.58
C TRP A 94 -26.60 -19.45 -1.15
N LEU A 95 -26.02 -18.50 -1.92
CA LEU A 95 -26.77 -17.48 -2.64
C LEU A 95 -27.71 -18.16 -3.62
N LYS A 96 -28.99 -17.78 -3.61
CA LYS A 96 -29.98 -18.34 -4.54
C LYS A 96 -30.07 -17.49 -5.78
N GLU A 97 -30.48 -18.11 -6.89
CA GLU A 97 -30.84 -17.36 -8.08
C GLU A 97 -31.97 -16.36 -7.76
N ASN A 98 -31.82 -15.12 -8.24
CA ASN A 98 -32.70 -13.99 -7.96
C ASN A 98 -32.75 -13.52 -6.49
N GLU A 99 -31.94 -14.08 -5.58
CA GLU A 99 -31.78 -13.53 -4.26
C GLU A 99 -31.10 -12.17 -4.34
N GLN A 100 -31.60 -11.22 -3.55
CA GLN A 100 -31.08 -9.87 -3.47
C GLN A 100 -30.32 -9.68 -2.16
N MET A 101 -29.08 -9.20 -2.26
CA MET A 101 -28.23 -8.85 -1.12
C MET A 101 -27.52 -7.52 -1.38
N THR A 102 -27.17 -6.82 -0.33
CA THR A 102 -26.40 -5.59 -0.46
C THR A 102 -24.94 -5.89 -0.82
N VAL A 103 -24.26 -4.95 -1.50
CA VAL A 103 -22.81 -5.00 -1.71
C VAL A 103 -22.07 -5.24 -0.39
N ARG A 104 -22.50 -4.58 0.70
CA ARG A 104 -21.97 -4.75 2.06
C ARG A 104 -22.03 -6.20 2.53
N ASP A 105 -23.16 -6.86 2.39
CA ASP A 105 -23.33 -8.24 2.83
C ASP A 105 -22.52 -9.23 1.96
N LEU A 106 -22.43 -8.96 0.66
CA LEU A 106 -21.57 -9.76 -0.23
C LEU A 106 -20.08 -9.56 0.09
N LEU A 107 -19.64 -8.33 0.43
CA LEU A 107 -18.27 -8.10 0.90
C LEU A 107 -17.97 -8.85 2.19
N LYS A 108 -18.90 -8.88 3.17
CA LYS A 108 -18.76 -9.72 4.36
C LYS A 108 -18.59 -11.21 3.98
N ALA A 109 -19.42 -11.70 3.06
CA ALA A 109 -19.33 -13.09 2.60
C ALA A 109 -17.98 -13.41 1.96
N VAL A 110 -17.44 -12.53 1.11
CA VAL A 110 -16.13 -12.72 0.46
C VAL A 110 -14.99 -12.66 1.46
N CYS A 111 -14.98 -11.67 2.36
CA CYS A 111 -13.88 -11.47 3.32
C CYS A 111 -13.87 -12.52 4.42
N ILE A 112 -15.03 -12.88 5.00
CA ILE A 112 -15.13 -13.72 6.19
C ILE A 112 -15.11 -15.19 5.83
N VAL A 113 -16.01 -15.65 4.96
CA VAL A 113 -16.13 -17.07 4.60
C VAL A 113 -15.62 -17.41 3.20
N SER A 114 -15.08 -16.44 2.49
CA SER A 114 -14.53 -16.67 1.15
C SER A 114 -15.58 -17.09 0.11
N GLY A 115 -16.84 -16.60 0.21
CA GLY A 115 -17.96 -16.99 -0.66
C GLY A 115 -17.62 -16.80 -2.14
N ASN A 116 -17.66 -17.89 -2.92
CA ASN A 116 -17.44 -17.86 -4.38
C ASN A 116 -18.66 -17.27 -5.08
N ASP A 117 -19.85 -17.67 -4.64
CA ASP A 117 -21.13 -17.15 -5.10
C ASP A 117 -21.24 -15.62 -4.90
N ALA A 118 -20.84 -15.13 -3.75
CA ALA A 118 -20.78 -13.69 -3.46
C ALA A 118 -19.75 -12.95 -4.33
N ALA A 119 -18.58 -13.55 -4.58
CA ALA A 119 -17.54 -12.96 -5.41
C ALA A 119 -18.00 -12.82 -6.88
N VAL A 120 -18.63 -13.88 -7.43
CA VAL A 120 -19.18 -13.86 -8.80
C VAL A 120 -20.33 -12.85 -8.91
N ALA A 121 -21.25 -12.81 -7.92
CA ALA A 121 -22.34 -11.86 -7.94
C ALA A 121 -21.85 -10.39 -7.95
N LEU A 122 -20.81 -10.06 -7.15
CA LEU A 122 -20.18 -8.74 -7.18
C LEU A 122 -19.50 -8.45 -8.54
N ALA A 123 -18.78 -9.43 -9.08
CA ALA A 123 -18.11 -9.32 -10.38
C ALA A 123 -19.10 -9.04 -11.51
N GLU A 124 -20.16 -9.84 -11.60
CA GLU A 124 -21.20 -9.68 -12.61
C GLU A 124 -21.96 -8.35 -12.46
N HIS A 125 -22.25 -7.94 -11.22
CA HIS A 125 -22.91 -6.67 -10.97
C HIS A 125 -22.07 -5.48 -11.44
N LEU A 126 -20.75 -5.54 -11.24
CA LEU A 126 -19.85 -4.43 -11.58
C LEU A 126 -19.54 -4.32 -13.07
N THR A 127 -19.49 -5.44 -13.80
CA THR A 127 -19.04 -5.46 -15.20
C THR A 127 -20.00 -6.16 -16.19
N GLY A 128 -21.10 -6.69 -15.68
CA GLY A 128 -22.11 -7.40 -16.48
C GLY A 128 -21.83 -8.90 -16.68
N SER A 129 -20.59 -9.37 -16.50
CA SER A 129 -20.23 -10.79 -16.56
C SER A 129 -18.92 -11.07 -15.81
N GLU A 130 -18.70 -12.34 -15.38
CA GLU A 130 -17.41 -12.75 -14.79
C GLU A 130 -16.28 -12.58 -15.81
N ASP A 131 -16.48 -12.90 -17.09
CA ASP A 131 -15.44 -12.78 -18.12
C ASP A 131 -14.95 -11.32 -18.25
N ALA A 132 -15.88 -10.36 -18.36
CA ALA A 132 -15.51 -8.92 -18.40
C ALA A 132 -14.81 -8.46 -17.10
N PHE A 133 -15.18 -9.03 -15.96
CA PHE A 133 -14.50 -8.75 -14.70
C PHE A 133 -13.08 -9.32 -14.69
N VAL A 134 -12.87 -10.52 -15.20
CA VAL A 134 -11.54 -11.16 -15.32
C VAL A 134 -10.63 -10.37 -16.26
N GLU A 135 -11.16 -9.85 -17.37
CA GLU A 135 -10.39 -8.93 -18.24
C GLU A 135 -9.90 -7.71 -17.45
N ARG A 136 -10.78 -7.12 -16.64
CA ARG A 136 -10.41 -5.99 -15.76
C ARG A 136 -9.41 -6.39 -14.69
N MET A 137 -9.53 -7.58 -14.07
CA MET A 137 -8.54 -8.11 -13.12
C MET A 137 -7.16 -8.20 -13.77
N ASN A 138 -7.06 -8.74 -14.99
CA ASN A 138 -5.79 -8.87 -15.69
C ASN A 138 -5.22 -7.50 -16.12
N ALA A 139 -6.05 -6.57 -16.56
CA ALA A 139 -5.62 -5.21 -16.85
C ALA A 139 -5.05 -4.53 -15.58
N ARG A 140 -5.76 -4.65 -14.45
CA ARG A 140 -5.30 -4.08 -13.18
C ARG A 140 -4.01 -4.72 -12.67
N ALA A 141 -3.86 -6.03 -12.85
CA ALA A 141 -2.61 -6.74 -12.54
C ALA A 141 -1.43 -6.16 -13.33
N GLN A 142 -1.60 -5.87 -14.61
CA GLN A 142 -0.56 -5.23 -15.44
C GLN A 142 -0.22 -3.82 -14.94
N GLU A 143 -1.21 -3.01 -14.58
CA GLU A 143 -1.01 -1.66 -14.03
C GLU A 143 -0.23 -1.69 -12.71
N LEU A 144 -0.44 -2.72 -11.88
CA LEU A 144 0.28 -2.93 -10.63
C LEU A 144 1.68 -3.55 -10.81
N GLY A 145 2.06 -3.94 -12.03
CA GLY A 145 3.33 -4.61 -12.31
C GLY A 145 3.38 -6.07 -11.86
N MET A 146 2.23 -6.74 -11.75
CA MET A 146 2.09 -8.15 -11.37
C MET A 146 2.44 -9.06 -12.57
N ASN A 147 3.73 -9.19 -12.85
CA ASN A 147 4.23 -9.84 -14.07
C ASN A 147 4.13 -11.37 -14.07
N ASP A 148 3.97 -11.98 -12.89
CA ASP A 148 3.84 -13.44 -12.72
C ASP A 148 2.37 -13.88 -12.65
N THR A 149 1.41 -12.96 -12.92
CA THR A 149 -0.02 -13.17 -12.65
C THR A 149 -0.83 -13.26 -13.93
N HIS A 150 -1.72 -14.25 -13.95
CA HIS A 150 -2.80 -14.36 -14.92
C HIS A 150 -4.06 -14.94 -14.24
N PHE A 151 -5.12 -14.18 -14.22
CA PHE A 151 -6.42 -14.59 -13.70
C PHE A 151 -7.30 -15.18 -14.79
N VAL A 152 -8.03 -16.25 -14.45
CA VAL A 152 -8.98 -16.94 -15.33
C VAL A 152 -10.40 -16.88 -14.77
N ASN A 153 -10.53 -16.67 -13.45
CA ASN A 153 -11.80 -16.45 -12.76
C ASN A 153 -11.61 -15.50 -11.58
N CYS A 154 -12.70 -14.98 -11.05
CA CYS A 154 -12.66 -14.03 -9.93
C CYS A 154 -12.61 -14.70 -8.54
N THR A 155 -12.63 -16.02 -8.46
CA THR A 155 -12.78 -16.79 -7.21
C THR A 155 -11.53 -17.52 -6.77
N GLY A 156 -10.65 -17.89 -7.70
CA GLY A 156 -9.48 -18.74 -7.47
C GLY A 156 -9.80 -20.23 -7.46
N LEU A 157 -10.90 -20.63 -8.05
CA LEU A 157 -11.14 -22.04 -8.38
C LEU A 157 -10.10 -22.52 -9.40
N PRO A 158 -9.69 -23.80 -9.33
CA PRO A 158 -8.68 -24.35 -10.22
C PRO A 158 -9.05 -24.16 -11.69
N ALA A 159 -8.15 -23.53 -12.45
CA ALA A 159 -8.26 -23.37 -13.89
C ALA A 159 -6.86 -23.38 -14.50
N GLU A 160 -6.75 -23.86 -15.74
CA GLU A 160 -5.47 -23.87 -16.43
C GLU A 160 -4.93 -22.45 -16.57
N ARG A 161 -3.65 -22.25 -16.22
CA ARG A 161 -2.96 -20.95 -16.25
C ARG A 161 -3.49 -19.88 -15.25
N HIS A 162 -4.35 -20.25 -14.29
CA HIS A 162 -4.71 -19.36 -13.19
C HIS A 162 -3.59 -19.34 -12.15
N LEU A 163 -2.63 -18.43 -12.35
CA LEU A 163 -1.38 -18.39 -11.61
C LEU A 163 -1.08 -16.98 -11.10
N THR A 164 -0.30 -16.90 -10.03
CA THR A 164 0.28 -15.68 -9.46
C THR A 164 1.52 -16.04 -8.65
N SER A 165 2.26 -15.04 -8.16
CA SER A 165 3.42 -15.22 -7.28
C SER A 165 3.18 -14.62 -5.89
N ALA A 166 4.04 -14.94 -4.92
CA ALA A 166 3.97 -14.33 -3.59
C ALA A 166 4.23 -12.82 -3.65
N TYR A 167 5.11 -12.39 -4.54
CA TYR A 167 5.39 -10.97 -4.78
C TYR A 167 4.16 -10.24 -5.34
N ASP A 168 3.53 -10.78 -6.36
CA ASP A 168 2.36 -10.17 -7.00
C ASP A 168 1.16 -10.10 -6.04
N ILE A 169 0.98 -11.14 -5.21
CA ILE A 169 -0.03 -11.12 -4.14
C ILE A 169 0.26 -9.99 -3.14
N ALA A 170 1.52 -9.78 -2.78
CA ALA A 170 1.89 -8.68 -1.89
C ALA A 170 1.59 -7.31 -2.52
N LEU A 171 1.83 -7.14 -3.83
CA LEU A 171 1.50 -5.90 -4.55
C LEU A 171 -0.01 -5.60 -4.49
N MET A 172 -0.88 -6.54 -4.89
CA MET A 172 -2.33 -6.31 -4.84
C MET A 172 -2.86 -6.20 -3.41
N SER A 173 -2.25 -6.90 -2.44
CA SER A 173 -2.61 -6.76 -1.03
C SER A 173 -2.24 -5.36 -0.52
N ARG A 174 -1.05 -4.87 -0.87
CA ARG A 174 -0.59 -3.53 -0.52
C ARG A 174 -1.50 -2.46 -1.10
N GLU A 175 -1.81 -2.56 -2.39
CA GLU A 175 -2.72 -1.62 -3.08
C GLU A 175 -4.06 -1.54 -2.35
N LEU A 176 -4.67 -2.68 -2.05
CA LEU A 176 -5.95 -2.75 -1.37
C LEU A 176 -5.92 -2.09 0.02
N ILE A 177 -4.92 -2.42 0.88
CA ILE A 177 -4.92 -1.93 2.26
C ILE A 177 -4.34 -0.53 2.43
N LEU A 178 -3.55 -0.05 1.45
CA LEU A 178 -2.95 1.29 1.46
C LEU A 178 -3.92 2.34 0.94
N HIS A 179 -4.59 2.05 -0.18
CA HIS A 179 -5.43 3.02 -0.88
C HIS A 179 -6.92 2.86 -0.60
N HIS A 180 -7.36 1.67 -0.12
CA HIS A 180 -8.76 1.35 0.20
C HIS A 180 -8.90 0.85 1.65
N PRO A 181 -8.50 1.64 2.66
CA PRO A 181 -8.42 1.20 4.07
C PRO A 181 -9.77 0.76 4.64
N ASP A 182 -10.87 1.18 4.06
CA ASP A 182 -12.22 0.81 4.46
C ASP A 182 -12.51 -0.69 4.34
N ILE A 183 -11.70 -1.42 3.57
CA ILE A 183 -11.80 -2.89 3.51
C ILE A 183 -11.61 -3.54 4.90
N ARG A 184 -10.93 -2.87 5.82
CA ARG A 184 -10.70 -3.36 7.18
C ARG A 184 -11.98 -3.58 7.97
N GLN A 185 -13.06 -2.84 7.67
CA GLN A 185 -14.37 -3.07 8.31
C GLN A 185 -14.90 -4.49 8.08
N PHE A 186 -14.39 -5.21 7.07
CA PHE A 186 -14.76 -6.58 6.76
C PHE A 186 -13.66 -7.58 7.11
N THR A 187 -12.40 -7.26 6.83
CA THR A 187 -11.29 -8.22 6.99
C THR A 187 -10.91 -8.48 8.44
N THR A 188 -11.18 -7.55 9.35
CA THR A 188 -10.91 -7.67 10.79
C THR A 188 -12.02 -8.38 11.56
N VAL A 189 -13.12 -8.69 10.92
CA VAL A 189 -14.29 -9.32 11.58
C VAL A 189 -14.03 -10.80 11.77
N TRP A 190 -14.10 -11.29 13.02
CA TRP A 190 -14.00 -12.71 13.35
C TRP A 190 -15.29 -13.47 13.09
N MET A 191 -16.42 -12.94 13.50
CA MET A 191 -17.74 -13.55 13.31
C MET A 191 -18.77 -12.49 12.98
N ASP A 192 -19.68 -12.79 12.05
CA ASP A 192 -20.83 -11.97 11.70
C ASP A 192 -21.97 -12.87 11.22
N SER A 193 -23.04 -12.31 10.71
CA SER A 193 -24.15 -13.03 10.14
C SER A 193 -24.74 -12.32 8.93
N LEU A 194 -25.47 -13.07 8.12
CA LEU A 194 -26.27 -12.59 7.00
C LEU A 194 -27.74 -12.95 7.21
N ARG A 195 -28.64 -12.38 6.39
CA ARG A 195 -30.06 -12.70 6.38
C ARG A 195 -30.70 -12.55 7.76
N GLY A 196 -30.37 -11.43 8.44
CA GLY A 196 -30.97 -11.16 9.78
C GLY A 196 -30.54 -12.15 10.89
N GLY A 197 -29.42 -12.84 10.72
CA GLY A 197 -28.91 -13.79 11.72
C GLY A 197 -29.07 -15.27 11.33
N GLU A 198 -29.74 -15.58 10.23
CA GLU A 198 -29.96 -16.97 9.79
C GLU A 198 -28.67 -17.66 9.29
N SER A 199 -27.73 -16.90 8.74
CA SER A 199 -26.47 -17.44 8.19
C SER A 199 -25.29 -16.90 8.98
N MET A 200 -24.71 -17.73 9.84
CA MET A 200 -23.51 -17.37 10.62
C MET A 200 -22.25 -17.44 9.77
N LEU A 201 -21.42 -16.41 9.87
CA LEU A 201 -20.11 -16.33 9.22
C LEU A 201 -19.01 -16.44 10.27
N VAL A 202 -17.99 -17.26 10.01
CA VAL A 202 -16.77 -17.36 10.83
C VAL A 202 -15.56 -17.21 9.94
N ASN A 203 -14.66 -16.30 10.30
CA ASN A 203 -13.54 -15.95 9.46
C ASN A 203 -12.58 -17.14 9.27
N THR A 204 -12.28 -17.42 8.01
CA THR A 204 -11.32 -18.47 7.62
C THR A 204 -9.88 -18.11 8.01
N ASN A 205 -9.59 -16.81 8.20
CA ASN A 205 -8.30 -16.35 8.69
C ASN A 205 -8.24 -16.37 10.23
N LYS A 206 -7.72 -17.46 10.78
CA LYS A 206 -7.58 -17.63 12.24
C LYS A 206 -6.71 -16.56 12.90
N LEU A 207 -5.85 -15.83 12.15
CA LEU A 207 -5.01 -14.77 12.72
C LEU A 207 -5.85 -13.64 13.28
N ILE A 208 -7.00 -13.34 12.70
CA ILE A 208 -7.92 -12.29 13.19
C ILE A 208 -8.29 -12.49 14.67
N ARG A 209 -8.37 -13.74 15.13
CA ARG A 209 -8.66 -14.03 16.53
C ARG A 209 -7.41 -14.29 17.37
N PHE A 210 -6.35 -14.86 16.77
CA PHE A 210 -5.26 -15.49 17.53
C PHE A 210 -3.88 -14.83 17.30
N TYR A 211 -3.83 -13.69 16.58
CA TYR A 211 -2.62 -12.90 16.42
C TYR A 211 -2.92 -11.44 16.69
N ASP A 212 -2.29 -10.91 17.72
CA ASP A 212 -2.45 -9.51 18.12
C ASP A 212 -2.01 -8.55 17.01
N GLY A 213 -2.89 -7.60 16.67
CA GLY A 213 -2.68 -6.64 15.59
C GLY A 213 -3.05 -7.15 14.20
N ALA A 214 -3.61 -8.37 14.04
CA ALA A 214 -4.04 -8.86 12.72
C ALA A 214 -5.14 -7.98 12.11
N THR A 215 -4.93 -7.54 10.85
CA THR A 215 -5.85 -6.66 10.10
C THR A 215 -6.49 -7.36 8.89
N GLY A 216 -6.02 -8.54 8.52
CA GLY A 216 -6.53 -9.28 7.35
C GLY A 216 -5.58 -10.42 6.95
N LEU A 217 -5.56 -10.85 5.69
CA LEU A 217 -6.37 -10.34 4.59
C LEU A 217 -7.21 -11.50 4.00
N LYS A 218 -6.56 -12.51 3.37
CA LYS A 218 -7.26 -13.57 2.66
C LYS A 218 -6.55 -14.92 2.73
N THR A 219 -7.33 -15.97 3.03
CA THR A 219 -6.90 -17.37 2.93
C THR A 219 -7.31 -17.97 1.59
N GLY A 220 -6.57 -18.99 1.14
CA GLY A 220 -6.93 -19.81 0.00
C GLY A 220 -6.52 -21.27 0.21
N SER A 221 -7.28 -22.21 -0.34
CA SER A 221 -6.85 -23.62 -0.42
C SER A 221 -7.63 -24.37 -1.49
N THR A 222 -6.91 -25.19 -2.25
CA THR A 222 -7.44 -26.23 -3.15
C THR A 222 -6.51 -27.44 -3.05
N GLY A 223 -6.92 -28.56 -3.62
CA GLY A 223 -6.06 -29.75 -3.65
C GLY A 223 -4.74 -29.51 -4.38
N SER A 224 -4.76 -28.73 -5.46
CA SER A 224 -3.57 -28.41 -6.26
C SER A 224 -2.76 -27.23 -5.68
N ALA A 225 -3.42 -26.17 -5.20
CA ALA A 225 -2.74 -25.02 -4.62
C ALA A 225 -2.12 -25.28 -3.24
N GLY A 226 -2.58 -26.30 -2.50
CA GLY A 226 -2.26 -26.42 -1.09
C GLY A 226 -2.89 -25.31 -0.26
N TYR A 227 -2.23 -24.90 0.81
CA TYR A 227 -2.71 -23.84 1.71
C TYR A 227 -1.97 -22.55 1.46
N CYS A 228 -2.71 -21.51 1.08
CA CYS A 228 -2.21 -20.18 0.76
C CYS A 228 -2.79 -19.13 1.73
N LEU A 229 -2.04 -18.06 1.99
CA LEU A 229 -2.45 -16.97 2.85
C LEU A 229 -1.73 -15.68 2.45
N SER A 230 -2.47 -14.59 2.30
CA SER A 230 -1.96 -13.24 2.49
C SER A 230 -2.48 -12.75 3.84
N ALA A 231 -1.57 -12.54 4.79
CA ALA A 231 -1.87 -12.07 6.14
C ALA A 231 -1.37 -10.64 6.30
N THR A 232 -2.17 -9.80 6.95
CA THR A 232 -1.76 -8.44 7.31
C THR A 232 -1.89 -8.24 8.81
N ALA A 233 -0.97 -7.46 9.38
CA ALA A 233 -1.00 -7.07 10.77
C ALA A 233 -0.34 -5.70 10.96
N GLU A 234 -0.85 -4.94 11.93
CA GLU A 234 -0.34 -3.62 12.28
C GLU A 234 0.07 -3.56 13.74
N LYS A 235 1.29 -3.05 14.01
CA LYS A 235 1.78 -2.77 15.37
C LYS A 235 2.60 -1.48 15.36
N ASN A 236 2.32 -0.61 16.31
CA ASN A 236 3.05 0.66 16.49
C ASN A 236 3.12 1.50 15.20
N GLY A 237 2.04 1.55 14.43
CA GLY A 237 1.93 2.32 13.19
C GLY A 237 2.61 1.68 11.95
N MET A 238 3.29 0.53 12.10
CA MET A 238 3.84 -0.24 11.00
C MET A 238 2.90 -1.40 10.66
N GLU A 239 2.51 -1.51 9.39
CA GLU A 239 1.70 -2.62 8.91
C GLU A 239 2.49 -3.49 7.93
N LEU A 240 2.45 -4.79 8.17
CA LEU A 240 3.18 -5.80 7.41
C LEU A 240 2.22 -6.70 6.65
N ILE A 241 2.67 -7.14 5.47
CA ILE A 241 1.99 -8.08 4.58
C ILE A 241 2.85 -9.33 4.49
N ALA A 242 2.36 -10.45 5.01
CA ALA A 242 3.03 -11.75 4.96
C ALA A 242 2.27 -12.66 4.00
N VAL A 243 2.91 -13.04 2.89
CA VAL A 243 2.34 -13.96 1.91
C VAL A 243 3.05 -15.31 2.01
N VAL A 244 2.27 -16.40 2.07
CA VAL A 244 2.78 -17.76 2.02
C VAL A 244 1.93 -18.59 1.06
N LEU A 245 2.58 -19.40 0.20
CA LEU A 245 1.95 -20.20 -0.83
C LEU A 245 2.39 -21.66 -0.75
N LYS A 246 1.48 -22.55 -1.15
CA LYS A 246 1.74 -23.98 -1.28
C LYS A 246 2.07 -24.68 0.05
N GLY A 247 1.58 -24.20 1.18
CA GLY A 247 1.70 -24.89 2.46
C GLY A 247 1.03 -26.27 2.42
N LYS A 248 1.58 -27.24 3.14
CA LYS A 248 1.06 -28.62 3.17
C LYS A 248 -0.18 -28.74 4.06
N THR A 249 -0.28 -27.90 5.09
CA THR A 249 -1.38 -27.89 6.04
C THR A 249 -1.85 -26.49 6.36
N SER A 250 -3.08 -26.37 6.89
CA SER A 250 -3.60 -25.11 7.40
C SER A 250 -2.73 -24.54 8.52
N ASP A 251 -2.19 -25.38 9.38
CA ASP A 251 -1.39 -24.91 10.53
C ASP A 251 -0.02 -24.41 10.08
N GLU A 252 0.59 -25.06 9.06
CA GLU A 252 1.85 -24.61 8.46
C GLU A 252 1.73 -23.18 7.91
N ARG A 253 0.71 -22.87 7.08
CA ARG A 253 0.53 -21.49 6.54
C ARG A 253 0.36 -20.43 7.63
N PHE A 254 -0.35 -20.74 8.73
CA PHE A 254 -0.51 -19.81 9.83
C PHE A 254 0.74 -19.67 10.68
N SER A 255 1.48 -20.77 10.90
CA SER A 255 2.76 -20.76 11.58
C SER A 255 3.78 -19.89 10.85
N ASP A 256 3.92 -20.11 9.55
CA ASP A 256 4.88 -19.37 8.72
C ASP A 256 4.53 -17.89 8.61
N ALA A 257 3.25 -17.56 8.41
CA ALA A 257 2.81 -16.16 8.40
C ALA A 257 3.08 -15.45 9.74
N LYS A 258 2.84 -16.12 10.88
CA LYS A 258 3.21 -15.59 12.20
C LYS A 258 4.71 -15.38 12.35
N SER A 259 5.51 -16.33 11.87
CA SER A 259 6.97 -16.26 11.90
C SER A 259 7.48 -15.05 11.12
N LEU A 260 6.95 -14.84 9.91
CA LEU A 260 7.26 -13.67 9.09
C LEU A 260 6.87 -12.34 9.78
N LEU A 261 5.63 -12.24 10.25
CA LEU A 261 5.14 -11.04 10.94
C LEU A 261 5.95 -10.75 12.21
N ASN A 262 6.25 -11.76 13.02
CA ASN A 262 7.06 -11.60 14.22
C ASN A 262 8.48 -11.15 13.88
N TYR A 263 9.10 -11.71 12.85
CA TYR A 263 10.40 -11.28 12.35
C TYR A 263 10.36 -9.79 11.96
N GLY A 264 9.40 -9.39 11.13
CA GLY A 264 9.29 -8.00 10.70
C GLY A 264 9.10 -7.06 11.89
N PHE A 265 8.15 -7.34 12.78
CA PHE A 265 7.90 -6.51 13.96
C PHE A 265 9.03 -6.52 15.01
N SER A 266 9.84 -7.57 15.08
CA SER A 266 10.98 -7.59 16.00
C SER A 266 12.18 -6.82 15.47
N THR A 267 12.37 -6.83 14.15
CA THR A 267 13.59 -6.33 13.50
C THR A 267 13.44 -4.88 13.03
N TRP A 268 12.26 -4.50 12.53
CA TRP A 268 12.04 -3.25 11.80
C TRP A 268 11.11 -2.29 12.54
N SER A 269 11.23 -1.01 12.23
CA SER A 269 10.33 0.06 12.66
C SER A 269 10.23 1.15 11.61
N LEU A 270 9.07 1.83 11.57
CA LEU A 270 8.89 3.07 10.83
C LEU A 270 9.28 4.24 11.74
N VAL A 271 10.08 5.14 11.20
CA VAL A 271 10.50 6.38 11.88
C VAL A 271 10.12 7.56 11.00
N THR A 272 9.24 8.41 11.51
CA THR A 272 8.95 9.68 10.84
C THR A 272 10.07 10.67 11.15
N VAL A 273 10.75 11.12 10.11
CA VAL A 273 11.86 12.05 10.21
C VAL A 273 11.37 13.47 9.99
N THR A 274 11.61 14.33 10.97
CA THR A 274 11.40 15.77 10.87
C THR A 274 12.68 16.50 11.25
N PRO A 275 12.97 17.68 10.67
CA PRO A 275 14.07 18.53 11.16
C PRO A 275 13.91 18.80 12.66
N ASP A 276 15.04 18.90 13.39
CA ASP A 276 15.01 19.18 14.82
C ASP A 276 14.63 20.65 15.12
N GLU A 277 14.85 21.52 14.13
CA GLU A 277 14.50 22.94 14.22
C GLU A 277 13.60 23.34 13.05
N VAL A 278 12.89 24.46 13.22
CA VAL A 278 12.07 25.05 12.15
C VAL A 278 12.97 25.48 11.00
N LEU A 279 12.66 25.04 9.79
CA LEU A 279 13.43 25.42 8.60
C LEU A 279 13.33 26.93 8.35
N PRO A 280 14.45 27.67 8.29
CA PRO A 280 14.43 29.10 8.02
C PRO A 280 13.99 29.35 6.56
N PRO A 281 13.29 30.48 6.31
CA PRO A 281 12.95 30.87 4.94
C PRO A 281 14.20 31.06 4.07
N VAL A 282 14.19 30.51 2.86
CA VAL A 282 15.28 30.67 1.89
C VAL A 282 15.12 31.97 1.11
N PRO A 283 16.15 32.83 1.02
CA PRO A 283 16.11 34.06 0.23
C PRO A 283 15.88 33.80 -1.25
N VAL A 284 14.99 34.63 -1.86
CA VAL A 284 14.71 34.53 -3.30
C VAL A 284 15.19 35.82 -4.00
N THR A 285 16.22 35.70 -4.84
CA THR A 285 16.75 36.82 -5.63
C THR A 285 15.83 37.07 -6.81
N LEU A 286 15.55 38.36 -7.08
CA LEU A 286 14.65 38.82 -8.14
C LEU A 286 13.20 38.27 -8.01
N GLY A 287 12.80 37.84 -6.84
CA GLY A 287 11.44 37.36 -6.57
C GLY A 287 10.47 38.49 -6.22
N VAL A 288 9.17 38.31 -6.53
CA VAL A 288 8.09 39.21 -6.05
C VAL A 288 7.98 39.17 -4.52
N ARG A 289 8.38 38.08 -3.88
CA ARG A 289 8.64 37.94 -2.44
C ARG A 289 10.14 37.73 -2.22
N GLY A 290 10.65 38.23 -1.11
CA GLY A 290 12.09 38.12 -0.80
C GLY A 290 12.53 36.74 -0.29
N THR A 291 11.61 35.88 0.07
CA THR A 291 11.87 34.57 0.62
C THR A 291 10.83 33.54 0.16
N VAL A 292 11.16 32.27 0.26
CA VAL A 292 10.25 31.12 0.11
C VAL A 292 10.37 30.22 1.34
N GLN A 293 9.25 29.70 1.83
CA GLN A 293 9.25 28.79 2.98
C GLN A 293 9.61 27.37 2.51
N PRO A 294 10.67 26.75 3.07
CA PRO A 294 10.98 25.35 2.83
C PRO A 294 9.99 24.44 3.55
N VAL A 295 9.64 23.33 2.90
CA VAL A 295 8.86 22.23 3.45
C VAL A 295 9.56 20.92 3.20
N LEU A 296 9.46 19.98 4.15
CA LEU A 296 9.92 18.62 3.92
C LEU A 296 8.92 17.89 3.01
N THR A 297 9.40 16.97 2.19
CA THR A 297 8.53 16.09 1.41
C THR A 297 7.56 15.33 2.33
N SER A 298 6.39 14.96 1.83
CA SER A 298 5.44 14.12 2.55
C SER A 298 5.97 12.69 2.77
N GLU A 299 6.95 12.25 1.97
CA GLU A 299 7.61 10.95 2.08
C GLU A 299 8.78 11.01 3.08
N ASN A 300 8.47 11.37 4.32
CA ASN A 300 9.47 11.50 5.40
C ASN A 300 9.43 10.35 6.42
N THR A 301 8.80 9.24 6.07
CA THR A 301 8.76 8.03 6.89
C THR A 301 9.76 7.02 6.36
N LEU A 302 10.71 6.64 7.21
CA LEU A 302 11.77 5.69 6.88
C LEU A 302 11.54 4.37 7.56
N LEU A 303 11.73 3.28 6.83
CA LEU A 303 11.80 1.94 7.39
C LEU A 303 13.25 1.64 7.76
N VAL A 304 13.51 1.43 9.04
CA VAL A 304 14.86 1.19 9.56
C VAL A 304 14.88 -0.02 10.50
N GLU A 305 16.03 -0.66 10.64
CA GLU A 305 16.21 -1.64 11.69
C GLU A 305 16.09 -0.95 13.08
N LYS A 306 15.41 -1.61 14.01
CA LYS A 306 15.22 -1.07 15.38
C LYS A 306 16.50 -0.74 16.10
N THR A 307 17.57 -1.49 15.80
CA THR A 307 18.92 -1.24 16.31
C THR A 307 19.46 0.13 15.90
N LEU A 308 19.06 0.64 14.77
CA LEU A 308 19.49 1.95 14.23
C LEU A 308 18.55 3.08 14.65
N ALA A 309 17.28 2.78 14.93
CA ALA A 309 16.23 3.79 15.13
C ALA A 309 16.55 4.79 16.27
N ASN A 310 17.23 4.36 17.33
CA ASN A 310 17.53 5.19 18.50
C ASN A 310 18.81 6.05 18.37
N GLY A 311 19.57 5.90 17.29
CA GLY A 311 20.85 6.60 17.08
C GLY A 311 20.86 7.47 15.83
N LEU A 312 19.71 7.75 15.23
CA LEU A 312 19.64 8.58 14.05
C LEU A 312 19.93 10.04 14.35
N THR A 313 20.85 10.62 13.59
CA THR A 313 21.16 12.04 13.58
C THR A 313 20.69 12.67 12.28
N LYS A 314 20.37 13.97 12.31
CA LYS A 314 19.78 14.70 11.18
C LYS A 314 20.61 15.93 10.87
N GLU A 315 20.93 16.12 9.61
CA GLU A 315 21.69 17.26 9.11
C GLU A 315 20.89 17.95 8.00
N VAL A 316 20.57 19.23 8.19
CA VAL A 316 19.85 20.05 7.23
C VAL A 316 20.84 20.88 6.43
N ALA A 317 20.82 20.77 5.11
CA ALA A 317 21.55 21.64 4.20
C ALA A 317 20.54 22.40 3.30
N LEU A 318 20.46 23.73 3.46
CA LEU A 318 19.62 24.60 2.63
C LEU A 318 20.49 25.44 1.69
N ALA A 319 19.92 25.80 0.53
CA ALA A 319 20.53 26.77 -0.35
C ALA A 319 20.64 28.14 0.34
N GLU A 320 21.75 28.83 0.21
CA GLU A 320 21.92 30.19 0.75
C GLU A 320 20.92 31.17 0.11
N SER A 321 20.60 30.98 -1.16
CA SER A 321 19.57 31.70 -1.90
C SER A 321 19.20 30.99 -3.19
N VAL A 322 18.02 31.27 -3.73
CA VAL A 322 17.54 30.79 -5.04
C VAL A 322 17.10 31.97 -5.91
N ALA A 323 17.16 31.81 -7.23
CA ALA A 323 16.71 32.82 -8.18
C ALA A 323 15.25 32.60 -8.58
N ALA A 324 14.44 33.66 -8.63
CA ALA A 324 13.09 33.60 -9.18
C ALA A 324 13.10 33.31 -10.69
N PRO A 325 12.05 32.66 -11.24
CA PRO A 325 10.89 32.12 -10.52
C PRO A 325 11.19 30.83 -9.80
N VAL A 326 10.63 30.66 -8.59
CA VAL A 326 10.63 29.44 -7.81
C VAL A 326 9.22 28.87 -7.83
N TYR A 327 9.07 27.57 -8.04
CA TYR A 327 7.77 26.91 -8.04
C TYR A 327 7.65 25.98 -6.83
N ALA A 328 6.45 25.82 -6.33
CA ALA A 328 6.16 24.83 -5.28
C ALA A 328 6.65 23.46 -5.74
N GLY A 329 7.41 22.78 -4.87
CA GLY A 329 8.07 21.50 -5.20
C GLY A 329 9.49 21.63 -5.76
N ASP A 330 10.01 22.84 -6.07
CA ASP A 330 11.41 23.01 -6.43
C ASP A 330 12.32 22.69 -5.23
N THR A 331 13.45 22.03 -5.47
CA THR A 331 14.38 21.64 -4.40
C THR A 331 15.12 22.87 -3.85
N LEU A 332 15.00 23.09 -2.55
CA LEU A 332 15.69 24.16 -1.81
C LEU A 332 16.85 23.63 -0.95
N GLY A 333 16.93 22.33 -0.75
CA GLY A 333 17.94 21.72 0.10
C GLY A 333 17.69 20.24 0.35
N GLN A 334 18.34 19.71 1.37
CA GLN A 334 18.31 18.28 1.70
C GLN A 334 18.39 18.08 3.19
N LEU A 335 17.63 17.11 3.70
CA LEU A 335 17.77 16.56 5.04
C LEU A 335 18.49 15.21 4.94
N THR A 336 19.70 15.11 5.44
CA THR A 336 20.47 13.88 5.51
C THR A 336 20.26 13.23 6.86
N VAL A 337 19.86 11.95 6.86
CA VAL A 337 19.72 11.13 8.07
C VAL A 337 20.89 10.16 8.15
N ARG A 338 21.58 10.12 9.29
CA ARG A 338 22.73 9.24 9.52
C ARG A 338 22.50 8.34 10.71
N ASP A 339 23.11 7.15 10.69
CA ASP A 339 23.17 6.25 11.84
C ASP A 339 24.24 6.71 12.86
N ALA A 340 24.31 6.03 14.01
CA ALA A 340 25.30 6.31 15.06
C ALA A 340 26.77 6.10 14.62
N ALA A 341 27.01 5.37 13.52
CA ALA A 341 28.34 5.18 12.93
C ALA A 341 28.67 6.27 11.90
N GLY A 342 27.73 7.19 11.60
CA GLY A 342 27.89 8.25 10.62
C GLY A 342 27.54 7.85 9.18
N ASN A 343 27.05 6.64 8.94
CA ASN A 343 26.63 6.22 7.61
C ASN A 343 25.30 6.90 7.24
N THR A 344 25.15 7.31 5.98
CA THR A 344 23.91 7.87 5.46
C THR A 344 22.84 6.77 5.36
N VAL A 345 21.73 6.97 6.08
CA VAL A 345 20.55 6.08 6.07
C VAL A 345 19.56 6.54 5.01
N ALA A 346 19.34 7.86 4.90
CA ALA A 346 18.45 8.44 3.91
C ALA A 346 18.81 9.89 3.60
N GLU A 347 18.39 10.35 2.43
CA GLU A 347 18.46 11.73 1.99
C GLU A 347 17.08 12.17 1.50
N LEU A 348 16.50 13.14 2.20
CA LEU A 348 15.14 13.62 1.94
C LEU A 348 15.22 15.04 1.35
N PRO A 349 14.59 15.31 0.19
CA PRO A 349 14.60 16.65 -0.38
C PRO A 349 13.76 17.62 0.47
N ILE A 350 14.28 18.83 0.63
CA ILE A 350 13.55 19.95 1.19
C ILE A 350 13.10 20.82 0.01
N LEU A 351 11.79 21.05 -0.07
CA LEU A 351 11.14 21.63 -1.24
C LEU A 351 10.60 23.03 -0.95
N ALA A 352 10.38 23.82 -2.00
CA ALA A 352 9.64 25.07 -1.92
C ALA A 352 8.16 24.80 -1.61
N GLY A 353 7.64 25.38 -0.54
CA GLY A 353 6.23 25.21 -0.13
C GLY A 353 5.25 26.07 -0.95
N GLU A 354 5.74 26.99 -1.78
CA GLU A 354 4.91 27.94 -2.50
C GLU A 354 5.63 28.52 -3.73
N ASP A 355 4.86 29.07 -4.67
CA ASP A 355 5.40 29.76 -5.85
C ASP A 355 5.89 31.17 -5.49
N VAL A 356 7.06 31.55 -6.03
CA VAL A 356 7.56 32.95 -6.00
C VAL A 356 7.90 33.39 -7.42
N GLY A 357 7.03 34.19 -8.00
CA GLY A 357 7.21 34.75 -9.34
C GLY A 357 8.38 35.75 -9.44
N HIS A 358 8.87 35.94 -10.65
CA HIS A 358 9.91 36.96 -10.94
C HIS A 358 9.38 38.39 -10.83
N VAL A 359 10.12 39.28 -10.18
CA VAL A 359 9.79 40.71 -10.11
C VAL A 359 9.85 41.32 -11.50
N THR A 360 8.83 42.12 -11.84
CA THR A 360 8.84 42.91 -13.10
C THR A 360 9.78 44.10 -12.98
N PHE A 361 10.21 44.66 -14.13
CA PHE A 361 11.05 45.86 -14.16
C PHE A 361 10.43 47.05 -13.38
N VAL A 362 9.13 47.24 -13.52
CA VAL A 362 8.40 48.33 -12.82
C VAL A 362 8.42 48.14 -11.31
N GLN A 363 8.19 46.91 -10.86
CA GLN A 363 8.25 46.53 -9.41
C GLN A 363 9.67 46.69 -8.87
N MET A 364 10.71 46.32 -9.65
CA MET A 364 12.10 46.51 -9.27
C MET A 364 12.45 47.98 -9.14
N LEU A 365 12.08 48.82 -10.12
CA LEU A 365 12.28 50.25 -10.08
C LEU A 365 11.60 50.87 -8.85
N GLY A 366 10.36 50.50 -8.57
CA GLY A 366 9.63 50.93 -7.37
C GLY A 366 10.36 50.58 -6.06
N ARG A 367 10.92 49.38 -5.96
CA ARG A 367 11.73 48.95 -4.78
C ARG A 367 13.01 49.77 -4.63
N CYS A 368 13.70 50.05 -5.74
CA CYS A 368 14.92 50.85 -5.73
C CYS A 368 14.62 52.31 -5.28
N LEU A 369 13.57 52.93 -5.80
CA LEU A 369 13.13 54.24 -5.38
C LEU A 369 12.75 54.31 -3.90
N ALA A 370 11.96 53.34 -3.42
CA ALA A 370 11.56 53.26 -2.03
C ALA A 370 12.78 53.13 -1.07
N ARG A 371 13.79 52.32 -1.42
CA ARG A 371 15.04 52.22 -0.66
C ARG A 371 15.88 53.51 -0.73
N GLY A 372 15.91 54.19 -1.88
CA GLY A 372 16.62 55.43 -2.04
C GLY A 372 16.04 56.57 -1.19
N PHE A 373 14.72 56.62 -1.00
CA PHE A 373 14.06 57.57 -0.12
C PHE A 373 14.22 57.26 1.38
N CYS A 374 14.50 56.03 1.76
CA CYS A 374 14.77 55.64 3.16
C CYS A 374 16.23 55.94 3.60
N MET A 375 17.13 56.25 2.66
CA MET A 375 18.51 56.67 2.97
C MET A 375 18.56 58.22 2.98
N GLY A 376 17.77 58.86 3.86
CA GLY A 376 17.95 60.26 4.17
C GLY A 376 19.30 60.48 4.89
N PRO A 377 19.92 61.69 4.74
CA PRO A 377 21.23 61.94 5.30
C PRO A 377 21.22 61.76 6.84
N GLN A 378 22.06 60.89 7.31
CA GLN A 378 22.41 60.89 8.75
C GLN A 378 23.24 62.16 9.00
N SER A 379 22.59 63.13 9.61
CA SER A 379 23.25 64.30 10.18
C SER A 379 23.80 64.01 11.55
#